data_f3e8201909767f15d0a639ba6fc6fb56
#
_entry.id   f3e8201909767f15d0a639ba6fc6fb56
#
_cell.length_a   1.000
_cell.length_b   1.000
_cell.length_c   1.000
_cell.angle_alpha   90.00
_cell.angle_beta   90.00
_cell.angle_gamma   90.00
#
_symmetry.space_group_name_H-M   'P 1'
#
loop_
_entity.id
_entity.type
_entity.pdbx_description
1 polymer ?
#
loop_
_entity_poly.entity_id
_entity_poly.type
_entity_poly.pdbx_seq_one_letter_code
_entity_poly.pdbx_strand_id
1 'polypeptide(L)'
;KVSANVRSTTPRPIIEVSNIDNLDIVEINCHCRQDEILAIGCGQNMLKRDDLAEYIGDVVDNASCEVSVKIRANVDGTDTLKIAKLIENTGADYLHIDAMKVGIFDADYDLLAKICSNTNIKVIGNNSIDSEQKIEKMLKTGVFGFSIARAVISGKLNFNISDF
;
A
#
# COMPACT_ATOMS: atom_id res chain seq x y z
N LYS A 1 11.15 -12.46 2.43
CA LYS A 1 9.73 -12.62 2.03
C LYS A 1 9.54 -12.18 0.59
N VAL A 2 8.68 -12.91 -0.14
CA VAL A 2 8.27 -12.58 -1.51
C VAL A 2 6.83 -12.06 -1.48
N SER A 3 6.57 -10.95 -2.18
CA SER A 3 5.24 -10.35 -2.29
C SER A 3 4.82 -10.23 -3.76
N ALA A 4 3.60 -10.65 -4.09
CA ALA A 4 3.00 -10.45 -5.40
C ALA A 4 1.92 -9.36 -5.36
N ASN A 5 2.13 -8.29 -6.13
CA ASN A 5 1.14 -7.20 -6.25
C ASN A 5 0.18 -7.49 -7.42
N VAL A 6 -1.10 -7.65 -7.12
CA VAL A 6 -2.12 -8.13 -8.07
C VAL A 6 -3.21 -7.09 -8.29
N ARG A 7 -3.64 -6.93 -9.53
CA ARG A 7 -4.76 -6.07 -9.96
C ARG A 7 -5.92 -6.93 -10.41
N SER A 8 -7.08 -6.77 -9.77
CA SER A 8 -8.31 -7.44 -10.17
C SER A 8 -9.52 -6.66 -9.67
N THR A 9 -10.63 -6.70 -10.41
CA THR A 9 -11.93 -6.16 -9.98
C THR A 9 -12.72 -7.14 -9.13
N THR A 10 -12.26 -8.40 -9.06
CA THR A 10 -12.88 -9.46 -8.25
C THR A 10 -11.85 -10.12 -7.35
N PRO A 11 -12.22 -10.65 -6.16
CA PRO A 11 -11.28 -11.28 -5.22
C PRO A 11 -10.59 -12.52 -5.77
N ARG A 12 -11.29 -13.32 -6.54
CA ARG A 12 -10.86 -14.66 -6.98
C ARG A 12 -9.45 -14.73 -7.58
N PRO A 13 -9.03 -13.88 -8.54
CA PRO A 13 -7.67 -13.96 -9.08
C PRO A 13 -6.59 -13.66 -8.05
N ILE A 14 -6.88 -12.83 -7.02
CA ILE A 14 -5.93 -12.53 -5.93
C ILE A 14 -5.78 -13.74 -5.02
N ILE A 15 -6.91 -14.39 -4.67
CA ILE A 15 -6.93 -15.63 -3.89
C ILE A 15 -6.19 -16.74 -4.64
N GLU A 16 -6.38 -16.88 -5.95
CA GLU A 16 -5.65 -17.86 -6.77
C GLU A 16 -4.14 -17.61 -6.75
N VAL A 17 -3.69 -16.35 -6.81
CA VAL A 17 -2.26 -15.99 -6.72
C VAL A 17 -1.70 -16.28 -5.32
N SER A 18 -2.48 -16.12 -4.26
CA SER A 18 -2.00 -16.44 -2.89
C SER A 18 -1.62 -17.91 -2.70
N ASN A 19 -2.07 -18.81 -3.58
CA ASN A 19 -1.74 -20.25 -3.56
C ASN A 19 -0.42 -20.60 -4.29
N ILE A 20 0.31 -19.61 -4.79
CA ILE A 20 1.60 -19.86 -5.45
C ILE A 20 2.64 -20.26 -4.39
N ASP A 21 3.35 -21.36 -4.64
CA ASP A 21 4.40 -21.83 -3.75
C ASP A 21 5.48 -20.77 -3.47
N ASN A 22 5.89 -20.64 -2.22
CA ASN A 22 6.88 -19.68 -1.73
C ASN A 22 6.47 -18.21 -1.85
N LEU A 23 5.18 -17.92 -2.00
CA LEU A 23 4.64 -16.57 -1.85
C LEU A 23 4.33 -16.31 -0.38
N ASP A 24 4.92 -15.26 0.19
CA ASP A 24 4.70 -14.88 1.59
C ASP A 24 3.55 -13.89 1.75
N ILE A 25 3.34 -13.01 0.74
CA ILE A 25 2.36 -11.93 0.80
C ILE A 25 1.69 -11.78 -0.57
N VAL A 26 0.36 -11.74 -0.60
CA VAL A 26 -0.38 -11.22 -1.74
C VAL A 26 -0.80 -9.77 -1.47
N GLU A 27 -0.49 -8.86 -2.40
CA GLU A 27 -0.80 -7.44 -2.26
C GLU A 27 -1.89 -7.00 -3.23
N ILE A 28 -3.03 -6.57 -2.70
CA ILE A 28 -4.15 -6.00 -3.45
C ILE A 28 -3.75 -4.62 -3.98
N ASN A 29 -3.80 -4.40 -5.29
CA ASN A 29 -3.43 -3.12 -5.90
C ASN A 29 -4.63 -2.15 -5.97
N CYS A 30 -4.74 -1.27 -4.99
CA CYS A 30 -5.64 -0.10 -5.00
C CYS A 30 -4.85 1.22 -5.22
N HIS A 31 -3.74 1.17 -6.00
CA HIS A 31 -2.78 2.27 -6.12
C HIS A 31 -2.61 2.80 -7.55
N CYS A 32 -2.61 1.92 -8.55
CA CYS A 32 -2.30 2.30 -9.94
C CYS A 32 -3.27 3.36 -10.47
N ARG A 33 -2.74 4.28 -11.32
CA ARG A 33 -3.47 5.44 -11.84
C ARG A 33 -3.45 5.57 -13.37
N GLN A 34 -2.95 4.55 -14.07
CA GLN A 34 -2.97 4.53 -15.53
C GLN A 34 -4.42 4.47 -16.03
N ASP A 35 -4.74 5.23 -17.07
CA ASP A 35 -6.10 5.40 -17.56
C ASP A 35 -6.75 4.06 -17.93
N GLU A 36 -6.01 3.13 -18.53
CA GLU A 36 -6.48 1.80 -18.89
C GLU A 36 -6.85 0.97 -17.64
N ILE A 37 -6.11 1.15 -16.54
CA ILE A 37 -6.38 0.47 -15.27
C ILE A 37 -7.62 1.06 -14.58
N LEU A 38 -7.74 2.39 -14.63
CA LEU A 38 -8.90 3.08 -14.08
C LEU A 38 -10.17 2.79 -14.86
N ALA A 39 -10.07 2.69 -16.20
CA ALA A 39 -11.20 2.41 -17.09
C ALA A 39 -11.88 1.06 -16.78
N ILE A 40 -11.12 0.07 -16.33
CA ILE A 40 -11.65 -1.24 -15.91
C ILE A 40 -12.05 -1.32 -14.43
N GLY A 41 -12.00 -0.19 -13.69
CA GLY A 41 -12.38 -0.14 -12.29
C GLY A 41 -11.31 -0.64 -11.30
N CYS A 42 -10.07 -0.86 -11.76
CA CYS A 42 -8.93 -1.28 -10.94
C CYS A 42 -8.11 -0.09 -10.38
N GLY A 43 -7.03 -0.41 -9.69
CA GLY A 43 -6.10 0.57 -9.15
C GLY A 43 -6.77 1.51 -8.13
N GLN A 44 -6.46 2.80 -8.19
CA GLN A 44 -7.01 3.75 -7.20
C GLN A 44 -8.54 3.93 -7.29
N ASN A 45 -9.19 3.53 -8.40
CA ASN A 45 -10.65 3.55 -8.48
C ASN A 45 -11.31 2.55 -7.52
N MET A 46 -10.59 1.50 -7.11
CA MET A 46 -11.05 0.57 -6.07
C MET A 46 -11.39 1.30 -4.75
N LEU A 47 -10.68 2.39 -4.42
CA LEU A 47 -10.88 3.17 -3.19
C LEU A 47 -12.24 3.88 -3.11
N LYS A 48 -12.98 3.94 -4.23
CA LYS A 48 -14.29 4.59 -4.35
C LYS A 48 -15.44 3.59 -4.36
N ARG A 49 -15.16 2.30 -4.24
CA ARG A 49 -16.18 1.24 -4.23
C ARG A 49 -16.90 1.19 -2.88
N ASP A 50 -18.21 1.04 -2.92
CA ASP A 50 -19.02 0.87 -1.72
C ASP A 50 -18.78 -0.50 -1.05
N ASP A 51 -18.42 -1.53 -1.86
CA ASP A 51 -18.14 -2.90 -1.42
C ASP A 51 -16.65 -3.16 -1.16
N LEU A 52 -15.80 -2.11 -1.03
CA LEU A 52 -14.35 -2.28 -0.83
C LEU A 52 -14.02 -3.16 0.38
N ALA A 53 -14.74 -2.99 1.49
CA ALA A 53 -14.51 -3.78 2.71
C ALA A 53 -14.84 -5.26 2.50
N GLU A 54 -15.97 -5.55 1.84
CA GLU A 54 -16.39 -6.92 1.50
C GLU A 54 -15.37 -7.58 0.55
N TYR A 55 -14.94 -6.83 -0.49
CA TYR A 55 -13.94 -7.29 -1.43
C TYR A 55 -12.61 -7.67 -0.74
N ILE A 56 -12.09 -6.81 0.15
CA ILE A 56 -10.83 -7.08 0.87
C ILE A 56 -11.03 -8.23 1.86
N GLY A 57 -12.15 -8.24 2.59
CA GLY A 57 -12.49 -9.30 3.54
C GLY A 57 -12.55 -10.67 2.88
N ASP A 58 -13.16 -10.78 1.68
CA ASP A 58 -13.20 -12.04 0.92
C ASP A 58 -11.79 -12.53 0.54
N VAL A 59 -10.86 -11.62 0.21
CA VAL A 59 -9.46 -11.99 -0.01
C VAL A 59 -8.80 -12.45 1.28
N VAL A 60 -8.96 -11.71 2.38
CA VAL A 60 -8.37 -12.03 3.69
C VAL A 60 -8.83 -13.40 4.19
N ASP A 61 -10.12 -13.68 4.09
CA ASP A 61 -10.73 -14.93 4.58
C ASP A 61 -10.29 -16.16 3.77
N ASN A 62 -9.88 -15.99 2.51
CA ASN A 62 -9.61 -17.09 1.58
C ASN A 62 -8.16 -17.15 1.06
N ALA A 63 -7.31 -16.18 1.36
CA ALA A 63 -5.90 -16.20 0.96
C ALA A 63 -5.09 -17.23 1.78
N SER A 64 -4.12 -17.87 1.14
CA SER A 64 -3.22 -18.86 1.76
C SER A 64 -1.95 -18.24 2.36
N CYS A 65 -1.76 -16.92 2.25
CA CYS A 65 -0.61 -16.18 2.76
C CYS A 65 -1.04 -14.83 3.34
N GLU A 66 -0.11 -14.07 3.92
CA GLU A 66 -0.40 -12.73 4.46
C GLU A 66 -0.97 -11.80 3.36
N VAL A 67 -1.91 -10.93 3.73
CA VAL A 67 -2.56 -9.99 2.81
C VAL A 67 -2.11 -8.56 3.07
N SER A 68 -1.62 -7.91 2.02
CA SER A 68 -1.30 -6.49 1.99
C SER A 68 -2.29 -5.75 1.10
N VAL A 69 -2.67 -4.53 1.48
CA VAL A 69 -3.47 -3.65 0.62
C VAL A 69 -2.65 -2.42 0.28
N LYS A 70 -2.31 -2.24 -1.01
CA LYS A 70 -1.57 -1.07 -1.46
C LYS A 70 -2.52 0.01 -1.96
N ILE A 71 -2.47 1.16 -1.30
CA ILE A 71 -3.29 2.33 -1.64
C ILE A 71 -2.43 3.53 -2.06
N ARG A 72 -3.07 4.49 -2.73
CA ARG A 72 -2.54 5.84 -2.93
C ARG A 72 -3.22 6.79 -1.96
N ALA A 73 -2.43 7.61 -1.27
CA ALA A 73 -2.95 8.68 -0.42
C ALA A 73 -3.49 9.86 -1.25
N ASN A 74 -4.37 10.64 -0.65
CA ASN A 74 -4.87 11.91 -1.18
C ASN A 74 -5.51 11.78 -2.58
N VAL A 75 -6.15 10.65 -2.87
CA VAL A 75 -6.95 10.47 -4.08
C VAL A 75 -8.20 11.34 -3.98
N ASP A 76 -8.46 12.13 -5.01
CA ASP A 76 -9.61 13.02 -5.05
C ASP A 76 -10.94 12.29 -4.79
N GLY A 77 -11.77 12.90 -3.93
CA GLY A 77 -13.04 12.30 -3.50
C GLY A 77 -12.91 11.18 -2.47
N THR A 78 -11.72 10.94 -1.87
CA THR A 78 -11.52 9.93 -0.83
C THR A 78 -10.92 10.52 0.45
N ASP A 79 -11.17 9.85 1.58
CA ASP A 79 -10.53 10.13 2.88
C ASP A 79 -9.57 8.98 3.20
N THR A 80 -8.26 9.23 3.07
CA THR A 80 -7.23 8.20 3.25
C THR A 80 -7.25 7.59 4.66
N LEU A 81 -7.54 8.37 5.70
CA LEU A 81 -7.62 7.84 7.07
C LEU A 81 -8.84 6.93 7.26
N LYS A 82 -9.99 7.29 6.70
CA LYS A 82 -11.19 6.42 6.73
C LYS A 82 -10.94 5.11 5.99
N ILE A 83 -10.27 5.17 4.84
CA ILE A 83 -9.89 3.98 4.07
C ILE A 83 -8.91 3.12 4.87
N ALA A 84 -7.91 3.70 5.54
CA ALA A 84 -6.97 2.97 6.37
C ALA A 84 -7.68 2.19 7.49
N LYS A 85 -8.63 2.83 8.18
CA LYS A 85 -9.47 2.18 9.21
C LYS A 85 -10.39 1.10 8.65
N LEU A 86 -10.94 1.33 7.45
CA LEU A 86 -11.74 0.33 6.76
C LEU A 86 -10.90 -0.91 6.46
N ILE A 87 -9.69 -0.74 5.93
CA ILE A 87 -8.76 -1.83 5.61
C ILE A 87 -8.34 -2.58 6.89
N GLU A 88 -8.00 -1.86 7.96
CA GLU A 88 -7.70 -2.49 9.26
C GLU A 88 -8.84 -3.41 9.74
N ASN A 89 -10.08 -2.95 9.61
CA ASN A 89 -11.25 -3.71 10.06
C ASN A 89 -11.55 -4.97 9.22
N THR A 90 -10.93 -5.11 8.04
CA THR A 90 -11.05 -6.35 7.23
C THR A 90 -10.10 -7.46 7.70
N GLY A 91 -9.17 -7.16 8.61
CA GLY A 91 -8.18 -8.13 9.07
C GLY A 91 -6.95 -8.27 8.18
N ALA A 92 -6.74 -7.38 7.20
CA ALA A 92 -5.52 -7.36 6.39
C ALA A 92 -4.27 -7.18 7.28
N ASP A 93 -3.17 -7.85 6.94
CA ASP A 93 -1.92 -7.83 7.71
C ASP A 93 -1.14 -6.54 7.55
N TYR A 94 -1.17 -5.96 6.33
CA TYR A 94 -0.40 -4.76 5.99
C TYR A 94 -1.24 -3.76 5.21
N LEU A 95 -0.95 -2.49 5.47
CA LEU A 95 -1.42 -1.36 4.69
C LEU A 95 -0.20 -0.67 4.05
N HIS A 96 -0.03 -0.80 2.74
CA HIS A 96 1.07 -0.18 2.00
C HIS A 96 0.60 1.13 1.36
N ILE A 97 1.15 2.26 1.81
CA ILE A 97 0.68 3.59 1.41
C ILE A 97 1.71 4.31 0.55
N ASP A 98 1.36 4.55 -0.72
CA ASP A 98 2.01 5.61 -1.49
C ASP A 98 1.53 6.96 -0.97
N ALA A 99 2.30 7.53 -0.06
CA ALA A 99 1.98 8.76 0.65
C ALA A 99 2.17 10.01 -0.24
N MET A 100 1.58 9.99 -1.44
CA MET A 100 1.64 11.10 -2.37
C MET A 100 1.01 12.36 -1.75
N LYS A 101 1.71 13.48 -1.87
CA LYS A 101 1.19 14.80 -1.53
C LYS A 101 0.99 15.60 -2.80
N VAL A 102 -0.21 16.11 -3.02
CA VAL A 102 -0.55 16.88 -4.23
C VAL A 102 0.33 18.12 -4.33
N GLY A 103 0.98 18.31 -5.48
CA GLY A 103 1.84 19.47 -5.76
C GLY A 103 3.23 19.44 -5.12
N ILE A 104 3.61 18.37 -4.43
CA ILE A 104 4.91 18.23 -3.76
C ILE A 104 5.58 16.92 -4.15
N PHE A 105 6.89 16.97 -4.47
CA PHE A 105 7.72 15.79 -4.73
C PHE A 105 8.31 15.20 -3.43
N ASP A 106 7.43 14.94 -2.46
CA ASP A 106 7.79 14.30 -1.20
C ASP A 106 6.58 13.53 -0.64
N ALA A 107 6.81 12.71 0.41
CA ALA A 107 5.75 12.00 1.09
C ALA A 107 4.94 12.94 2.01
N ASP A 108 3.68 12.62 2.22
CA ASP A 108 2.84 13.23 3.23
C ASP A 108 3.09 12.57 4.59
N TYR A 109 4.20 12.95 5.25
CA TYR A 109 4.60 12.40 6.54
C TYR A 109 3.58 12.67 7.65
N ASP A 110 2.89 13.82 7.61
CA ASP A 110 1.88 14.18 8.60
C ASP A 110 0.67 13.24 8.51
N LEU A 111 0.25 12.92 7.28
CA LEU A 111 -0.82 11.95 7.04
C LEU A 111 -0.41 10.56 7.50
N LEU A 112 0.81 10.11 7.20
CA LEU A 112 1.32 8.81 7.67
C LEU A 112 1.34 8.73 9.20
N ALA A 113 1.88 9.74 9.88
CA ALA A 113 1.89 9.80 11.33
C ALA A 113 0.45 9.77 11.92
N LYS A 114 -0.48 10.49 11.29
CA LYS A 114 -1.89 10.46 11.67
C LYS A 114 -2.50 9.07 11.50
N ILE A 115 -2.19 8.36 10.41
CA ILE A 115 -2.69 6.99 10.18
C ILE A 115 -2.10 6.05 11.22
N CYS A 116 -0.78 6.04 11.42
CA CYS A 116 -0.10 5.18 12.38
C CYS A 116 -0.59 5.40 13.82
N SER A 117 -0.95 6.63 14.19
CA SER A 117 -1.48 6.93 15.52
C SER A 117 -2.97 6.59 15.70
N ASN A 118 -3.70 6.28 14.62
CA ASN A 118 -5.13 6.00 14.63
C ASN A 118 -5.51 4.59 14.17
N THR A 119 -4.53 3.75 13.85
CA THR A 119 -4.70 2.36 13.43
C THR A 119 -3.62 1.49 14.08
N ASN A 120 -3.86 0.18 14.19
CA ASN A 120 -2.90 -0.81 14.68
C ASN A 120 -2.35 -1.71 13.55
N ILE A 121 -2.86 -1.55 12.32
CA ILE A 121 -2.38 -2.29 11.15
C ILE A 121 -0.91 -1.93 10.86
N LYS A 122 -0.11 -2.90 10.40
CA LYS A 122 1.29 -2.66 10.00
C LYS A 122 1.34 -1.78 8.75
N VAL A 123 1.68 -0.51 8.92
CA VAL A 123 1.78 0.44 7.81
C VAL A 123 3.15 0.37 7.16
N ILE A 124 3.19 0.18 5.83
CA ILE A 124 4.39 0.32 5.00
C ILE A 124 4.27 1.64 4.23
N GLY A 125 5.16 2.59 4.53
CA GLY A 125 5.15 3.90 3.87
C GLY A 125 6.04 3.92 2.64
N ASN A 126 5.61 4.62 1.58
CA ASN A 126 6.50 4.95 0.48
C ASN A 126 6.13 6.31 -0.12
N ASN A 127 6.94 6.83 -0.90
CA ASN A 127 6.96 7.89 -1.90
C ASN A 127 8.28 8.66 -1.83
N SER A 128 8.90 8.83 -2.99
CA SER A 128 10.08 9.70 -3.20
C SER A 128 11.26 9.44 -2.24
N ILE A 129 11.39 8.24 -1.67
CA ILE A 129 12.51 7.86 -0.80
C ILE A 129 13.75 7.65 -1.69
N ASP A 130 14.74 8.53 -1.54
CA ASP A 130 16.00 8.55 -2.30
C ASP A 130 17.21 8.96 -1.46
N SER A 131 17.05 9.13 -0.14
CA SER A 131 18.09 9.52 0.80
C SER A 131 17.82 8.99 2.21
N GLU A 132 18.87 8.86 3.02
CA GLU A 132 18.80 8.47 4.43
C GLU A 132 17.87 9.40 5.23
N GLN A 133 17.95 10.70 4.99
CA GLN A 133 17.12 11.69 5.68
C GLN A 133 15.61 11.44 5.42
N LYS A 134 15.24 10.98 4.20
CA LYS A 134 13.84 10.64 3.91
C LYS A 134 13.41 9.33 4.55
N ILE A 135 14.33 8.36 4.70
CA ILE A 135 14.08 7.14 5.48
C ILE A 135 13.84 7.51 6.94
N GLU A 136 14.72 8.31 7.56
CA GLU A 136 14.54 8.75 8.94
C GLU A 136 13.21 9.48 9.15
N LYS A 137 12.83 10.37 8.23
CA LYS A 137 11.52 11.04 8.28
C LYS A 137 10.37 10.03 8.20
N MET A 138 10.49 9.05 7.32
CA MET A 138 9.49 7.99 7.14
C MET A 138 9.32 7.18 8.42
N LEU A 139 10.42 6.70 9.01
CA LEU A 139 10.40 5.92 10.25
C LEU A 139 9.86 6.72 11.44
N LYS A 140 10.14 8.02 11.53
CA LYS A 140 9.59 8.92 12.58
C LYS A 140 8.07 9.06 12.52
N THR A 141 7.40 8.69 11.43
CA THR A 141 5.94 8.68 11.36
C THR A 141 5.28 7.52 12.11
N GLY A 142 6.07 6.54 12.56
CA GLY A 142 5.58 5.34 13.23
C GLY A 142 5.21 4.20 12.27
N VAL A 143 5.60 4.27 10.99
CA VAL A 143 5.38 3.15 10.06
C VAL A 143 6.14 1.90 10.50
N PHE A 144 5.57 0.74 10.25
CA PHE A 144 6.21 -0.57 10.48
C PHE A 144 7.42 -0.79 9.57
N GLY A 145 7.38 -0.24 8.36
CA GLY A 145 8.45 -0.32 7.38
C GLY A 145 8.25 0.65 6.22
N PHE A 146 9.17 0.61 5.27
CA PHE A 146 9.10 1.46 4.08
C PHE A 146 9.43 0.69 2.80
N SER A 147 9.02 1.21 1.65
CA SER A 147 9.38 0.65 0.35
C SER A 147 10.04 1.69 -0.56
N ILE A 148 11.04 1.23 -1.31
CA ILE A 148 11.79 2.04 -2.28
C ILE A 148 11.68 1.38 -3.65
N ALA A 149 11.38 2.13 -4.69
CA ALA A 149 11.31 1.61 -6.05
C ALA A 149 12.21 2.41 -7.01
N ARG A 150 11.86 3.65 -7.34
CA ARG A 150 12.53 4.43 -8.39
C ARG A 150 14.01 4.66 -8.14
N ALA A 151 14.43 4.94 -6.90
CA ALA A 151 15.82 5.17 -6.56
C ALA A 151 16.67 3.92 -6.77
N VAL A 152 16.13 2.73 -6.46
CA VAL A 152 16.78 1.43 -6.72
C VAL A 152 16.92 1.19 -8.23
N ILE A 153 15.79 1.29 -8.97
CA ILE A 153 15.76 1.03 -10.43
C ILE A 153 16.70 1.98 -11.19
N SER A 154 16.80 3.23 -10.75
CA SER A 154 17.67 4.25 -11.38
C SER A 154 19.13 4.20 -10.93
N GLY A 155 19.51 3.29 -10.02
CA GLY A 155 20.87 3.19 -9.47
C GLY A 155 21.27 4.41 -8.62
N LYS A 156 20.31 5.15 -8.09
CA LYS A 156 20.57 6.38 -7.30
C LYS A 156 20.55 6.16 -5.78
N LEU A 157 20.57 4.90 -5.34
CA LEU A 157 20.68 4.57 -3.93
C LEU A 157 22.16 4.74 -3.49
N ASN A 158 22.44 5.77 -2.70
CA ASN A 158 23.79 6.09 -2.23
C ASN A 158 24.01 5.70 -0.75
N PHE A 159 23.20 4.80 -0.22
CA PHE A 159 23.25 4.35 1.17
C PHE A 159 22.94 2.84 1.24
N ASN A 160 23.33 2.21 2.34
CA ASN A 160 23.06 0.80 2.60
C ASN A 160 21.73 0.66 3.34
N ILE A 161 20.76 -0.05 2.74
CA ILE A 161 19.43 -0.27 3.34
C ILE A 161 19.52 -1.08 4.64
N SER A 162 20.55 -1.92 4.81
CA SER A 162 20.73 -2.71 6.03
C SER A 162 21.11 -1.89 7.27
N ASP A 163 21.33 -0.59 7.13
CA ASP A 163 21.64 0.30 8.27
C ASP A 163 20.36 0.82 8.95
N PHE A 164 19.19 0.46 8.44
CA PHE A 164 17.85 0.81 8.93
C PHE A 164 17.05 -0.46 9.23
#